data_23cc028f0f77ffe31313cab7ff9c7992
#
_entry.id   23cc028f0f77ffe31313cab7ff9c7992
#
_cell.length_a   1.000
_cell.length_b   1.000
_cell.length_c   1.000
_cell.angle_alpha   90.00
_cell.angle_beta   90.00
_cell.angle_gamma   90.00
#
_symmetry.space_group_name_H-M   'P 1'
#
loop_
_entity.id
_entity.type
_entity.pdbx_description
1 polymer ?
#
loop_
_entity_poly.entity_id
_entity_poly.type
_entity_poly.pdbx_seq_one_letter_code
_entity_poly.pdbx_strand_id
1 'polypeptide(L)'
;MLGLAALAPAHAQVFRQVIPNDMSVCNGAGPAVRVNISDIESARGTIRVQLYRGIESDWLETGRWLYRIEAPAREGRMSFCLPAPQAGTYGVAVRHDVNGNGSTDITVDGGAMSNNPSLNIFNLGKPNYRRTRFDIGNEVVTIDIRMRYL
;
A
#
# COMPACT_ATOMS: atom_id res chain seq x y z
N MET A 1 28.61 -39.65 14.29
CA MET A 1 27.34 -38.91 14.52
C MET A 1 27.19 -37.86 13.46
N LEU A 2 26.35 -38.11 12.46
CA LEU A 2 26.00 -37.11 11.43
C LEU A 2 24.89 -36.25 12.01
N GLY A 3 25.21 -34.95 12.26
CA GLY A 3 24.22 -33.97 12.64
C GLY A 3 23.33 -33.63 11.43
N LEU A 4 22.06 -33.96 11.49
CA LEU A 4 21.08 -33.43 10.57
C LEU A 4 20.94 -31.94 10.87
N ALA A 5 21.48 -31.10 10.01
CA ALA A 5 21.11 -29.68 9.99
C ALA A 5 19.65 -29.57 9.50
N ALA A 6 18.75 -29.25 10.39
CA ALA A 6 17.37 -28.92 10.01
C ALA A 6 17.42 -27.63 9.20
N LEU A 7 17.14 -27.72 7.90
CA LEU A 7 16.92 -26.57 7.05
C LEU A 7 15.62 -25.89 7.53
N ALA A 8 15.74 -24.67 8.06
CA ALA A 8 14.57 -23.86 8.35
C ALA A 8 13.76 -23.67 7.04
N PRO A 9 12.42 -23.80 7.06
CA PRO A 9 11.62 -23.59 5.86
C PRO A 9 11.82 -22.15 5.39
N ALA A 10 12.19 -22.00 4.10
CA ALA A 10 12.23 -20.69 3.48
C ALA A 10 10.80 -20.12 3.50
N HIS A 11 10.62 -18.93 4.12
CA HIS A 11 9.34 -18.24 4.08
C HIS A 11 9.08 -17.84 2.64
N ALA A 12 8.12 -18.52 1.97
CA ALA A 12 7.65 -18.11 0.67
C ALA A 12 7.10 -16.68 0.76
N GLN A 13 7.54 -15.79 -0.14
CA GLN A 13 6.97 -14.45 -0.20
C GLN A 13 5.52 -14.55 -0.61
N VAL A 14 4.65 -13.90 0.17
CA VAL A 14 3.21 -13.89 -0.04
C VAL A 14 2.89 -12.64 -0.85
N PHE A 15 2.47 -12.85 -2.10
CA PHE A 15 1.96 -11.78 -2.97
C PHE A 15 0.44 -11.89 -3.12
N ARG A 16 -0.19 -10.79 -3.49
CA ARG A 16 -1.59 -10.73 -3.94
C ARG A 16 -2.59 -11.18 -2.89
N GLN A 17 -2.37 -10.78 -1.64
CA GLN A 17 -3.30 -11.05 -0.55
C GLN A 17 -4.30 -9.90 -0.42
N VAL A 18 -5.56 -10.15 -0.78
CA VAL A 18 -6.68 -9.23 -0.50
C VAL A 18 -7.15 -9.48 0.93
N ILE A 19 -7.12 -8.46 1.75
CA ILE A 19 -7.45 -8.53 3.17
C ILE A 19 -8.49 -7.48 3.54
N PRO A 20 -9.28 -7.71 4.61
CA PRO A 20 -10.16 -6.69 5.15
C PRO A 20 -9.36 -5.57 5.81
N ASN A 21 -9.98 -4.39 5.93
CA ASN A 21 -9.41 -3.30 6.72
C ASN A 21 -9.66 -3.55 8.22
N ASP A 22 -8.78 -4.29 8.84
CA ASP A 22 -8.85 -4.58 10.26
C ASP A 22 -7.88 -3.66 11.03
N MET A 23 -8.42 -2.60 11.62
CA MET A 23 -7.63 -1.61 12.35
C MET A 23 -6.98 -2.20 13.61
N SER A 24 -7.46 -3.34 14.13
CA SER A 24 -6.87 -3.99 15.29
C SER A 24 -5.43 -4.50 15.03
N VAL A 25 -5.09 -4.75 13.79
CA VAL A 25 -3.72 -5.13 13.37
C VAL A 25 -2.71 -4.04 13.75
N CYS A 26 -3.12 -2.77 13.70
CA CYS A 26 -2.28 -1.64 14.10
C CYS A 26 -2.30 -1.34 15.62
N ASN A 27 -3.08 -2.06 16.38
CA ASN A 27 -3.06 -2.01 17.85
C ASN A 27 -2.18 -3.12 18.47
N GLY A 28 -1.64 -4.00 17.63
CA GLY A 28 -0.74 -5.08 18.02
C GLY A 28 0.72 -4.64 18.04
N ALA A 29 1.61 -5.62 18.12
CA ALA A 29 3.05 -5.39 18.22
C ALA A 29 3.71 -5.01 16.89
N GLY A 30 3.06 -5.24 15.76
CA GLY A 30 3.63 -5.07 14.42
C GLY A 30 4.44 -6.30 13.98
N PRO A 31 5.19 -6.23 12.86
CA PRO A 31 5.29 -5.07 11.97
C PRO A 31 4.02 -4.79 11.17
N ALA A 32 3.65 -3.53 11.10
CA ALA A 32 2.47 -3.09 10.35
C ALA A 32 2.60 -1.59 9.99
N VAL A 33 1.78 -1.13 9.07
CA VAL A 33 1.65 0.28 8.74
C VAL A 33 0.20 0.73 8.86
N ARG A 34 0.00 1.82 9.62
CA ARG A 34 -1.25 2.58 9.62
C ARG A 34 -1.14 3.65 8.55
N VAL A 35 -2.04 3.63 7.59
CA VAL A 35 -2.10 4.59 6.48
C VAL A 35 -3.28 5.52 6.70
N ASN A 36 -3.00 6.78 7.02
CA ASN A 36 -4.01 7.82 7.10
C ASN A 36 -4.10 8.54 5.76
N ILE A 37 -5.26 8.52 5.14
CA ILE A 37 -5.50 9.14 3.84
C ILE A 37 -6.36 10.37 4.04
N SER A 38 -5.95 11.49 3.46
CA SER A 38 -6.68 12.76 3.49
C SER A 38 -7.03 13.25 2.09
N ASP A 39 -7.88 14.27 2.02
CA ASP A 39 -8.31 14.93 0.79
C ASP A 39 -8.98 13.98 -0.22
N ILE A 40 -9.77 13.04 0.28
CA ILE A 40 -10.63 12.21 -0.57
C ILE A 40 -11.81 13.08 -1.04
N GLU A 41 -11.92 13.28 -2.35
CA GLU A 41 -12.85 14.27 -2.93
C GLU A 41 -14.32 13.87 -2.87
N SER A 42 -14.61 12.57 -2.85
CA SER A 42 -16.00 12.10 -2.86
C SER A 42 -16.17 10.73 -2.21
N ALA A 43 -17.43 10.42 -1.86
CA ALA A 43 -17.83 9.09 -1.38
C ALA A 43 -18.16 8.10 -2.52
N ARG A 44 -17.87 8.45 -3.77
CA ARG A 44 -18.14 7.60 -4.93
C ARG A 44 -17.02 6.59 -5.14
N GLY A 45 -17.39 5.39 -5.57
CA GLY A 45 -16.43 4.36 -5.93
C GLY A 45 -15.68 3.76 -4.74
N THR A 46 -14.44 3.37 -4.98
CA THR A 46 -13.65 2.53 -4.08
C THR A 46 -12.27 3.12 -3.84
N ILE A 47 -11.81 3.10 -2.60
CA ILE A 47 -10.42 3.33 -2.24
C ILE A 47 -9.71 1.98 -2.19
N ARG A 48 -8.59 1.88 -2.91
CA ARG A 48 -7.68 0.73 -2.89
C ARG A 48 -6.35 1.14 -2.29
N VAL A 49 -5.88 0.38 -1.32
CA VAL A 49 -4.58 0.59 -0.69
C VAL A 49 -3.75 -0.67 -0.90
N GLN A 50 -2.55 -0.52 -1.43
CA GLN A 50 -1.65 -1.64 -1.73
C GLN A 50 -0.28 -1.42 -1.10
N LEU A 51 0.24 -2.46 -0.45
CA LEU A 51 1.60 -2.51 0.08
C LEU A 51 2.51 -3.27 -0.89
N TYR A 52 3.64 -2.66 -1.21
CA TYR A 52 4.70 -3.25 -2.03
C TYR A 52 6.01 -3.31 -1.25
N ARG A 53 6.91 -4.22 -1.63
CA ARG A 53 8.30 -4.07 -1.25
C ARG A 53 8.88 -2.83 -1.91
N GLY A 54 9.71 -2.09 -1.19
CA GLY A 54 10.32 -0.84 -1.67
C GLY A 54 11.50 -1.06 -2.60
N ILE A 55 11.35 -1.93 -3.61
CA ILE A 55 12.37 -2.26 -4.61
C ILE A 55 11.83 -2.06 -6.02
N GLU A 56 12.72 -1.77 -6.95
CA GLU A 56 12.36 -1.42 -8.33
C GLU A 56 11.56 -2.53 -9.03
N SER A 57 11.93 -3.78 -8.83
CA SER A 57 11.28 -4.93 -9.47
C SER A 57 9.85 -5.18 -9.02
N ASP A 58 9.44 -4.61 -7.90
CA ASP A 58 8.09 -4.83 -7.34
C ASP A 58 7.20 -3.60 -7.42
N TRP A 59 7.78 -2.41 -7.35
CA TRP A 59 7.01 -1.18 -7.24
C TRP A 59 6.07 -0.97 -8.42
N LEU A 60 4.77 -0.95 -8.14
CA LEU A 60 3.68 -0.80 -9.11
C LEU A 60 3.64 -1.86 -10.22
N GLU A 61 4.41 -2.94 -10.09
CA GLU A 61 4.38 -4.04 -11.05
C GLU A 61 3.18 -4.95 -10.83
N THR A 62 2.61 -5.41 -11.92
CA THR A 62 1.43 -6.30 -11.89
C THR A 62 1.71 -7.55 -11.06
N GLY A 63 0.85 -7.81 -10.08
CA GLY A 63 0.94 -9.01 -9.24
C GLY A 63 2.04 -8.98 -8.18
N ARG A 64 2.75 -7.87 -8.00
CA ARG A 64 3.86 -7.75 -7.03
C ARG A 64 3.49 -7.04 -5.74
N TRP A 65 2.24 -6.60 -5.60
CA TRP A 65 1.76 -6.12 -4.30
C TRP A 65 1.61 -7.28 -3.31
N LEU A 66 1.91 -7.00 -2.05
CA LEU A 66 1.84 -7.98 -0.97
C LEU A 66 0.41 -8.09 -0.43
N TYR A 67 -0.11 -6.96 0.02
CA TYR A 67 -1.45 -6.84 0.58
C TYR A 67 -2.24 -5.76 -0.13
N ARG A 68 -3.53 -5.99 -0.26
CA ARG A 68 -4.49 -5.05 -0.83
C ARG A 68 -5.72 -4.97 0.07
N ILE A 69 -6.14 -3.75 0.36
CA ILE A 69 -7.42 -3.47 0.97
C ILE A 69 -8.23 -2.65 -0.03
N GLU A 70 -9.48 -3.01 -0.21
CA GLU A 70 -10.45 -2.23 -0.97
C GLU A 70 -11.64 -1.93 -0.07
N ALA A 71 -12.08 -0.68 -0.05
CA ALA A 71 -13.20 -0.23 0.76
C ALA A 71 -14.01 0.83 0.01
N PRO A 72 -15.33 0.91 0.24
CA PRO A 72 -16.12 2.01 -0.28
C PRO A 72 -15.53 3.35 0.15
N ALA A 73 -15.40 4.27 -0.80
CA ALA A 73 -14.84 5.59 -0.52
C ALA A 73 -15.71 6.38 0.45
N ARG A 74 -15.07 7.15 1.31
CA ARG A 74 -15.70 8.20 2.13
C ARG A 74 -14.98 9.51 1.87
N GLU A 75 -15.73 10.57 1.71
CA GLU A 75 -15.18 11.91 1.52
C GLU A 75 -14.38 12.35 2.75
N GLY A 76 -13.28 13.03 2.50
CA GLY A 76 -12.41 13.59 3.53
C GLY A 76 -11.28 12.66 3.92
N ARG A 77 -11.46 11.85 4.96
CA ARG A 77 -10.39 11.04 5.55
C ARG A 77 -10.80 9.59 5.74
N MET A 78 -9.84 8.70 5.52
CA MET A 78 -9.95 7.28 5.84
C MET A 78 -8.63 6.78 6.42
N SER A 79 -8.70 5.74 7.25
CA SER A 79 -7.51 5.07 7.79
C SER A 79 -7.55 3.59 7.47
N PHE A 80 -6.38 3.05 7.14
CA PHE A 80 -6.21 1.64 6.81
C PHE A 80 -5.05 1.05 7.63
N CYS A 81 -5.12 -0.23 7.90
CA CYS A 81 -4.05 -0.94 8.56
C CYS A 81 -3.61 -2.15 7.74
N LEU A 82 -2.35 -2.14 7.28
CA LEU A 82 -1.77 -3.25 6.55
C LEU A 82 -0.68 -3.91 7.39
N PRO A 83 -0.73 -5.24 7.56
CA PRO A 83 0.40 -5.96 8.13
C PRO A 83 1.59 -5.90 7.17
N ALA A 84 2.80 -6.01 7.70
CA ALA A 84 3.99 -6.26 6.90
C ALA A 84 4.51 -7.67 7.20
N PRO A 85 5.03 -8.42 6.20
CA PRO A 85 5.51 -9.77 6.44
C PRO A 85 6.67 -9.83 7.41
N GLN A 86 7.50 -8.80 7.41
CA GLN A 86 8.68 -8.66 8.27
C GLN A 86 9.13 -7.20 8.28
N ALA A 87 10.06 -6.85 9.17
CA ALA A 87 10.74 -5.57 9.10
C ALA A 87 11.44 -5.40 7.75
N GLY A 88 11.38 -4.24 7.16
CA GLY A 88 11.98 -3.99 5.85
C GLY A 88 11.56 -2.65 5.26
N THR A 89 11.91 -2.47 3.99
CA THR A 89 11.59 -1.27 3.22
C THR A 89 10.41 -1.54 2.29
N TYR A 90 9.43 -0.66 2.34
CA TYR A 90 8.14 -0.81 1.65
C TYR A 90 7.73 0.47 0.95
N GLY A 91 6.72 0.36 0.10
CA GLY A 91 5.99 1.48 -0.48
C GLY A 91 4.50 1.21 -0.45
N VAL A 92 3.71 2.26 -0.34
CA VAL A 92 2.23 2.20 -0.38
C VAL A 92 1.73 2.99 -1.56
N ALA A 93 0.82 2.39 -2.32
CA ALA A 93 0.08 3.05 -3.38
C ALA A 93 -1.42 3.07 -3.05
N VAL A 94 -2.04 4.22 -3.25
CA VAL A 94 -3.48 4.43 -3.05
C VAL A 94 -4.11 4.83 -4.36
N ARG A 95 -5.26 4.25 -4.68
CA ARG A 95 -6.10 4.63 -5.80
C ARG A 95 -7.53 4.88 -5.34
N HIS A 96 -8.11 5.97 -5.81
CA HIS A 96 -9.53 6.22 -5.72
C HIS A 96 -10.16 5.97 -7.09
N ASP A 97 -10.79 4.82 -7.25
CA ASP A 97 -11.55 4.45 -8.45
C ASP A 97 -12.94 5.07 -8.34
N VAL A 98 -13.07 6.30 -8.81
CA VAL A 98 -14.27 7.12 -8.61
C VAL A 98 -15.48 6.59 -9.37
N ASN A 99 -15.28 6.11 -10.60
CA ASN A 99 -16.35 5.57 -11.44
C ASN A 99 -16.62 4.06 -11.23
N GLY A 100 -15.79 3.39 -10.42
CA GLY A 100 -15.99 1.98 -10.07
C GLY A 100 -15.77 1.00 -11.22
N ASN A 101 -15.03 1.40 -12.27
CA ASN A 101 -14.82 0.54 -13.45
C ASN A 101 -13.65 -0.47 -13.29
N GLY A 102 -12.92 -0.40 -12.16
CA GLY A 102 -11.78 -1.28 -11.89
C GLY A 102 -10.49 -0.91 -12.62
N SER A 103 -10.52 0.05 -13.53
CA SER A 103 -9.37 0.53 -14.30
C SER A 103 -8.87 1.87 -13.76
N THR A 104 -7.61 2.18 -13.97
CA THR A 104 -7.06 3.51 -13.65
C THR A 104 -7.38 4.48 -14.78
N ASP A 105 -8.15 5.51 -14.46
CA ASP A 105 -8.50 6.60 -15.38
C ASP A 105 -7.91 7.89 -14.84
N ILE A 106 -6.82 8.35 -15.43
CA ILE A 106 -6.02 9.47 -14.94
C ILE A 106 -6.85 10.76 -14.85
N THR A 107 -7.87 10.91 -15.69
CA THR A 107 -8.69 12.14 -15.71
C THR A 107 -9.86 12.13 -14.74
N VAL A 108 -10.22 10.96 -14.22
CA VAL A 108 -11.38 10.76 -13.34
C VAL A 108 -10.94 10.31 -11.94
N ASP A 109 -9.98 9.40 -11.88
CA ASP A 109 -9.56 8.75 -10.65
C ASP A 109 -8.53 9.59 -9.89
N GLY A 110 -8.45 9.34 -8.59
CA GLY A 110 -7.41 9.89 -7.74
C GLY A 110 -6.29 8.89 -7.48
N GLY A 111 -5.12 9.40 -7.17
CA GLY A 111 -3.96 8.60 -6.80
C GLY A 111 -3.12 9.29 -5.74
N ALA A 112 -2.40 8.48 -4.97
CA ALA A 112 -1.41 8.98 -4.02
C ALA A 112 -0.48 7.83 -3.60
N MET A 113 0.70 8.17 -3.14
CA MET A 113 1.67 7.18 -2.67
C MET A 113 2.34 7.66 -1.38
N SER A 114 2.95 6.71 -0.68
CA SER A 114 3.78 7.04 0.48
C SER A 114 4.83 8.11 0.15
N ASN A 115 5.10 8.98 1.12
CA ASN A 115 5.94 10.18 0.99
C ASN A 115 5.38 11.27 0.07
N ASN A 116 4.15 11.14 -0.42
CA ASN A 116 3.45 12.16 -1.21
C ASN A 116 4.28 12.74 -2.38
N PRO A 117 4.86 11.90 -3.25
CA PRO A 117 5.58 12.42 -4.43
C PRO A 117 4.61 13.11 -5.39
N SER A 118 5.12 13.99 -6.22
CA SER A 118 4.32 14.63 -7.26
C SER A 118 3.84 13.59 -8.27
N LEU A 119 2.54 13.58 -8.54
CA LEU A 119 1.90 12.80 -9.59
C LEU A 119 1.47 13.74 -10.71
N ASN A 120 1.86 13.42 -11.93
CA ASN A 120 1.55 14.25 -13.10
C ASN A 120 1.46 13.38 -14.37
N ILE A 121 1.08 14.00 -15.47
CA ILE A 121 0.96 13.31 -16.76
C ILE A 121 2.30 12.79 -17.30
N PHE A 122 3.43 13.40 -16.92
CA PHE A 122 4.75 12.99 -17.41
C PHE A 122 5.23 11.68 -16.78
N ASN A 123 4.88 11.40 -15.51
CA ASN A 123 5.18 10.13 -14.88
C ASN A 123 4.01 9.14 -14.91
N LEU A 124 2.90 9.51 -15.58
CA LEU A 124 1.67 8.72 -15.69
C LEU A 124 1.13 8.22 -14.34
N GLY A 125 1.32 9.00 -13.28
CA GLY A 125 0.97 8.60 -11.93
C GLY A 125 1.85 7.49 -11.35
N LYS A 126 3.04 7.24 -11.93
CA LYS A 126 3.99 6.21 -11.47
C LYS A 126 5.32 6.83 -11.06
N PRO A 127 5.43 7.39 -9.84
CA PRO A 127 6.68 7.92 -9.36
C PRO A 127 7.72 6.82 -9.15
N ASN A 128 8.98 7.20 -9.20
CA ASN A 128 10.09 6.28 -8.93
C ASN A 128 9.98 5.71 -7.51
N TYR A 129 10.24 4.41 -7.35
CA TYR A 129 10.14 3.72 -6.08
C TYR A 129 11.00 4.34 -4.97
N ARG A 130 12.14 4.94 -5.31
CA ARG A 130 13.01 5.61 -4.33
C ARG A 130 12.34 6.79 -3.63
N ARG A 131 11.36 7.41 -4.28
CA ARG A 131 10.60 8.53 -3.72
C ARG A 131 9.46 8.08 -2.80
N THR A 132 9.05 6.83 -2.89
CA THR A 132 7.89 6.30 -2.18
C THR A 132 8.24 5.38 -1.03
N ARG A 133 9.46 4.85 -0.99
CA ARG A 133 9.85 3.86 0.02
C ARG A 133 10.03 4.47 1.41
N PHE A 134 9.66 3.68 2.39
CA PHE A 134 9.81 3.98 3.82
C PHE A 134 10.10 2.67 4.56
N ASP A 135 10.62 2.78 5.77
CA ASP A 135 10.97 1.61 6.56
C ASP A 135 9.85 1.25 7.56
N ILE A 136 9.56 -0.04 7.65
CA ILE A 136 8.75 -0.62 8.72
C ILE A 136 9.72 -1.47 9.55
N GLY A 137 9.86 -1.14 10.83
CA GLY A 137 10.59 -1.94 11.79
C GLY A 137 9.74 -3.08 12.36
N ASN A 138 10.01 -3.48 13.59
CA ASN A 138 9.24 -4.53 14.28
C ASN A 138 7.97 -3.98 14.97
N GLU A 139 7.72 -2.69 14.84
CA GLU A 139 6.58 -1.99 15.43
C GLU A 139 5.63 -1.47 14.35
N VAL A 140 4.49 -0.94 14.78
CA VAL A 140 3.55 -0.25 13.89
C VAL A 140 4.11 1.13 13.56
N VAL A 141 4.21 1.44 12.28
CA VAL A 141 4.53 2.78 11.78
C VAL A 141 3.27 3.44 11.23
N THR A 142 3.15 4.76 11.40
CA THR A 142 2.05 5.53 10.83
C THR A 142 2.57 6.43 9.73
N ILE A 143 1.90 6.41 8.58
CA ILE A 143 2.19 7.31 7.46
C ILE A 143 0.93 8.07 7.06
N ASP A 144 1.11 9.31 6.59
CA ASP A 144 0.05 10.17 6.10
C ASP A 144 0.17 10.32 4.59
N ILE A 145 -0.90 10.02 3.89
CA ILE A 145 -0.97 10.09 2.43
C ILE A 145 -2.09 11.06 2.05
N ARG A 146 -1.79 11.96 1.13
CA ARG A 146 -2.72 12.95 0.64
C ARG A 146 -3.14 12.62 -0.78
N MET A 147 -4.45 12.43 -0.99
CA MET A 147 -5.00 12.14 -2.32
C MET A 147 -4.77 13.31 -3.28
N ARG A 148 -4.53 12.97 -4.53
CA ARG A 148 -4.39 13.91 -5.63
C ARG A 148 -5.28 13.48 -6.79
N TYR A 149 -5.89 14.48 -7.41
CA TYR A 149 -6.76 14.30 -8.57
C TYR A 149 -6.24 15.23 -9.67
N LEU A 150 -6.13 14.72 -10.90
CA LEU A 150 -5.61 15.47 -12.06
C LEU A 150 -6.75 16.09 -12.85
#